data_03525b9de3da56a28c742945ffb1fa31
#
_entry.id   03525b9de3da56a28c742945ffb1fa31
#
_cell.length_a   1.000
_cell.length_b   1.000
_cell.length_c   1.000
_cell.angle_alpha   90.00
_cell.angle_beta   90.00
_cell.angle_gamma   90.00
#
_symmetry.space_group_name_H-M   'P 1'
#
loop_
_entity.id
_entity.type
_entity.pdbx_description
1 polymer ?
#
loop_
_entity_poly.entity_id
_entity_poly.type
_entity_poly.pdbx_seq_one_letter_code
_entity_poly.pdbx_strand_id
1 'polypeptide(L)'
;MDESLRILVTDADRGATTSLLAWLRAEDELRGRVELEAAPPQPGSLGTLADVLTVAVGAGGAVSGLTSALIAWIRRRAGETVVQVTRADGSSVELRATAVHGLDADGVAALVREVGASLAERPGPAALPAEGGAQPDGAHPGNAQPGNE
;
A
#
# COMPACT_ATOMS: atom_id res chain seq x y z
N MET A 1 4.29 -16.28 5.53
CA MET A 1 3.09 -15.89 4.78
C MET A 1 3.52 -14.96 3.69
N ASP A 2 3.25 -15.36 2.49
CA ASP A 2 3.60 -14.55 1.34
C ASP A 2 2.55 -13.45 1.18
N GLU A 3 2.94 -12.24 1.49
CA GLU A 3 2.10 -11.09 1.26
C GLU A 3 2.20 -10.71 -0.21
N SER A 4 1.08 -10.51 -0.86
CA SER A 4 1.04 -10.09 -2.26
C SER A 4 0.41 -8.71 -2.37
N LEU A 5 0.97 -7.91 -3.28
CA LEU A 5 0.45 -6.59 -3.63
C LEU A 5 -0.19 -6.67 -5.01
N ARG A 6 -1.33 -6.03 -5.17
CA ARG A 6 -1.99 -5.89 -6.46
C ARG A 6 -1.76 -4.51 -7.02
N ILE A 7 -1.35 -4.45 -8.27
CA ILE A 7 -1.05 -3.18 -8.94
C ILE A 7 -2.00 -3.02 -10.12
N LEU A 8 -2.76 -1.95 -10.09
CA LEU A 8 -3.63 -1.56 -11.19
C LEU A 8 -3.07 -0.29 -11.83
N VAL A 9 -2.88 -0.32 -13.14
CA VAL A 9 -2.42 0.83 -13.91
C VAL A 9 -3.58 1.40 -14.69
N THR A 10 -3.85 2.67 -14.52
CA THR A 10 -4.79 3.42 -15.34
C THR A 10 -4.01 4.41 -16.20
N ASP A 11 -4.05 4.20 -17.49
CA ASP A 11 -3.34 5.02 -18.46
C ASP A 11 -4.14 5.02 -19.76
N ALA A 12 -4.03 6.09 -20.52
CA ALA A 12 -4.61 6.17 -21.85
C ALA A 12 -3.94 5.20 -22.83
N ASP A 13 -2.71 4.79 -22.53
CA ASP A 13 -1.96 3.84 -23.33
C ASP A 13 -2.27 2.41 -22.88
N ARG A 14 -2.85 1.62 -23.77
CA ARG A 14 -3.20 0.22 -23.51
C ARG A 14 -2.01 -0.68 -23.20
N GLY A 15 -0.81 -0.24 -23.57
CA GLY A 15 0.44 -0.98 -23.31
C GLY A 15 1.07 -0.68 -21.96
N ALA A 16 0.49 0.18 -21.16
CA ALA A 16 1.09 0.63 -19.91
C ALA A 16 1.32 -0.51 -18.91
N THR A 17 0.34 -1.37 -18.73
CA THR A 17 0.46 -2.52 -17.81
C THR A 17 1.55 -3.49 -18.27
N THR A 18 1.61 -3.80 -19.56
CA THR A 18 2.65 -4.68 -20.13
C THR A 18 4.04 -4.04 -19.99
N SER A 19 4.14 -2.74 -20.21
CA SER A 19 5.37 -1.99 -20.02
C SER A 19 5.84 -2.04 -18.57
N LEU A 20 4.94 -1.84 -17.62
CA LEU A 20 5.26 -1.94 -16.20
C LEU A 20 5.69 -3.35 -15.82
N LEU A 21 4.99 -4.37 -16.33
CA LEU A 21 5.36 -5.77 -16.09
C LEU A 21 6.79 -6.06 -16.52
N ALA A 22 7.17 -5.65 -17.74
CA ALA A 22 8.53 -5.84 -18.25
C ALA A 22 9.56 -5.08 -17.39
N TRP A 23 9.21 -3.87 -16.96
CA TRP A 23 10.05 -3.06 -16.11
C TRP A 23 10.31 -3.71 -14.76
N LEU A 24 9.24 -4.18 -14.10
CA LEU A 24 9.35 -4.82 -12.79
C LEU A 24 10.11 -6.15 -12.86
N ARG A 25 9.91 -6.92 -13.93
CA ARG A 25 10.65 -8.20 -14.12
C ARG A 25 12.14 -8.01 -14.37
N ALA A 26 12.54 -6.83 -14.82
CA ALA A 26 13.94 -6.50 -15.00
C ALA A 26 14.66 -6.19 -13.68
N GLU A 27 13.91 -5.89 -12.63
CA GLU A 27 14.46 -5.65 -11.30
C GLU A 27 14.85 -6.98 -10.64
N ASP A 28 16.09 -7.06 -10.17
CA ASP A 28 16.61 -8.30 -9.58
C ASP A 28 15.80 -8.75 -8.36
N GLU A 29 15.38 -7.80 -7.53
CA GLU A 29 14.61 -8.09 -6.31
C GLU A 29 13.21 -8.59 -6.58
N LEU A 30 12.67 -8.30 -7.77
CA LEU A 30 11.31 -8.65 -8.18
C LEU A 30 11.27 -9.81 -9.18
N ARG A 31 12.42 -10.29 -9.59
CA ARG A 31 12.49 -11.36 -10.60
C ARG A 31 11.78 -12.62 -10.11
N GLY A 32 10.84 -13.10 -10.92
CA GLY A 32 10.04 -14.28 -10.57
C GLY A 32 8.92 -14.03 -9.56
N ARG A 33 8.73 -12.78 -9.14
CA ARG A 33 7.70 -12.41 -8.15
C ARG A 33 6.53 -11.64 -8.73
N VAL A 34 6.59 -11.28 -10.00
CA VAL A 34 5.57 -10.46 -10.67
C VAL A 34 4.79 -11.32 -11.65
N GLU A 35 3.49 -11.36 -11.48
CA GLU A 35 2.58 -12.08 -12.35
C GLU A 35 1.49 -11.15 -12.87
N LEU A 36 1.03 -11.42 -14.08
CA LEU A 36 -0.08 -10.72 -14.70
C LEU A 36 -1.33 -11.55 -14.50
N GLU A 37 -2.31 -10.99 -13.82
CA GLU A 37 -3.61 -11.62 -13.63
C GLU A 37 -4.68 -10.82 -14.35
N ALA A 38 -5.56 -11.51 -15.07
CA ALA A 38 -6.77 -10.88 -15.58
C ALA A 38 -7.70 -10.64 -14.39
N ALA A 39 -8.03 -9.37 -14.13
CA ALA A 39 -8.99 -9.06 -13.09
C ALA A 39 -10.36 -9.64 -13.48
N PRO A 40 -11.06 -10.25 -12.51
CA PRO A 40 -12.43 -10.68 -12.77
C PRO A 40 -13.27 -9.48 -13.16
N PRO A 41 -14.18 -9.64 -14.12
CA PRO A 41 -15.03 -8.54 -14.55
C PRO A 41 -15.84 -8.04 -13.37
N GLN A 42 -15.70 -6.75 -13.09
CA GLN A 42 -16.54 -6.13 -12.07
C GLN A 42 -17.97 -5.96 -12.60
N PRO A 43 -18.98 -6.31 -11.79
CA PRO A 43 -20.37 -6.08 -12.20
C PRO A 43 -20.58 -4.59 -12.49
N GLY A 44 -20.99 -4.28 -13.70
CA GLY A 44 -21.28 -2.91 -14.14
C GLY A 44 -20.21 -2.27 -15.01
N SER A 45 -19.06 -2.88 -15.22
CA SER A 45 -18.08 -2.39 -16.18
C SER A 45 -18.21 -3.13 -17.51
N LEU A 46 -18.65 -2.41 -18.51
CA LEU A 46 -18.71 -2.92 -19.87
C LEU A 46 -17.29 -3.00 -20.46
N GLY A 47 -16.71 -4.19 -20.41
CA GLY A 47 -15.82 -4.61 -21.49
C GLY A 47 -14.35 -4.27 -21.42
N THR A 48 -13.78 -3.82 -20.33
CA THR A 48 -12.32 -3.77 -20.19
C THR A 48 -11.87 -4.70 -19.08
N LEU A 49 -11.27 -5.81 -19.50
CA LEU A 49 -10.48 -6.61 -18.58
C LEU A 49 -9.34 -5.71 -18.11
N ALA A 50 -9.44 -5.22 -16.89
CA ALA A 50 -8.32 -4.51 -16.30
C ALA A 50 -7.29 -5.56 -15.91
N ASP A 51 -6.15 -5.53 -16.57
CA ASP A 51 -5.03 -6.38 -16.21
C ASP A 51 -4.46 -5.91 -14.87
N VAL A 52 -4.33 -6.80 -13.92
CA VAL A 52 -3.77 -6.54 -12.61
C VAL A 52 -2.43 -7.24 -12.48
N LEU A 53 -1.42 -6.52 -12.07
CA LEU A 53 -0.14 -7.12 -11.73
C LEU A 53 -0.16 -7.55 -10.27
N THR A 54 0.21 -8.78 -10.01
CA THR A 54 0.36 -9.30 -8.66
C THR A 54 1.84 -9.47 -8.36
N VAL A 55 2.30 -8.86 -7.27
CA VAL A 55 3.69 -8.93 -6.84
C VAL A 55 3.75 -9.62 -5.49
N ALA A 56 4.48 -10.73 -5.43
CA ALA A 56 4.74 -11.41 -4.17
C ALA A 56 5.83 -10.66 -3.42
N VAL A 57 5.50 -10.14 -2.26
CA VAL A 57 6.44 -9.44 -1.38
C VAL A 57 6.63 -10.30 -0.13
N GLY A 58 7.79 -10.90 -0.05
CA GLY A 58 8.20 -11.62 1.16
C GLY A 58 9.03 -10.73 2.09
N ALA A 59 9.53 -11.31 3.17
CA ALA A 59 10.49 -10.65 4.03
C ALA A 59 11.76 -10.33 3.24
N GLY A 60 12.18 -9.07 3.23
CA GLY A 60 13.48 -8.65 2.73
C GLY A 60 13.46 -7.88 1.41
N GLY A 61 13.42 -6.58 1.49
CA GLY A 61 13.79 -5.66 0.40
C GLY A 61 12.85 -5.55 -0.81
N ALA A 62 11.99 -6.53 -1.05
CA ALA A 62 11.14 -6.53 -2.22
C ALA A 62 10.18 -5.33 -2.28
N VAL A 63 9.70 -4.86 -1.14
CA VAL A 63 8.83 -3.67 -1.06
C VAL A 63 9.59 -2.41 -1.47
N SER A 64 10.83 -2.26 -1.00
CA SER A 64 11.66 -1.11 -1.36
C SER A 64 12.02 -1.12 -2.83
N GLY A 65 12.39 -2.28 -3.37
CA GLY A 65 12.66 -2.45 -4.79
C GLY A 65 11.44 -2.14 -5.64
N LEU A 66 10.29 -2.64 -5.24
CA LEU A 66 9.03 -2.35 -5.92
C LEU A 66 8.71 -0.86 -5.92
N THR A 67 8.79 -0.21 -4.77
CA THR A 67 8.49 1.22 -4.65
C THR A 67 9.40 2.05 -5.53
N SER A 68 10.70 1.81 -5.47
CA SER A 68 11.69 2.52 -6.29
C SER A 68 11.45 2.29 -7.78
N ALA A 69 11.17 1.05 -8.16
CA ALA A 69 10.89 0.70 -9.55
C ALA A 69 9.61 1.36 -10.08
N LEU A 70 8.55 1.38 -9.28
CA LEU A 70 7.29 2.04 -9.65
C LEU A 70 7.49 3.54 -9.87
N ILE A 71 8.15 4.21 -8.95
CA ILE A 71 8.38 5.66 -9.06
C ILE A 71 9.28 5.97 -10.25
N ALA A 72 10.34 5.19 -10.48
CA ALA A 72 11.20 5.36 -11.64
C ALA A 72 10.45 5.14 -12.96
N TRP A 73 9.56 4.17 -13.01
CA TRP A 73 8.75 3.91 -14.19
C TRP A 73 7.75 5.05 -14.46
N ILE A 74 7.05 5.50 -13.41
CA ILE A 74 6.08 6.61 -13.52
C ILE A 74 6.77 7.88 -14.01
N ARG A 75 7.98 8.17 -13.55
CA ARG A 75 8.74 9.35 -13.96
C ARG A 75 9.06 9.38 -15.47
N ARG A 76 9.11 8.23 -16.08
CA ARG A 76 9.36 8.10 -17.53
C ARG A 76 8.09 8.21 -18.36
N ARG A 77 6.92 8.16 -17.72
CA ARG A 77 5.65 8.26 -18.44
C ARG A 77 5.30 9.72 -18.67
N ALA A 78 4.86 10.01 -19.88
CA ALA A 78 4.27 11.29 -20.21
C ALA A 78 2.76 11.16 -20.13
N GLY A 79 2.10 12.10 -19.47
CA GLY A 79 0.65 12.12 -19.40
C GLY A 79 0.07 11.73 -18.03
N GLU A 80 -1.20 11.43 -18.02
CA GLU A 80 -1.93 11.08 -16.81
C GLU A 80 -1.88 9.58 -16.57
N THR A 81 -0.80 9.12 -15.97
CA THR A 81 -0.69 7.74 -15.52
C THR A 81 -0.97 7.66 -14.03
N VAL A 82 -1.84 6.76 -13.65
CA VAL A 82 -2.17 6.49 -12.25
C VAL A 82 -1.86 5.03 -11.94
N VAL A 83 -1.11 4.80 -10.90
CA VAL A 83 -0.79 3.45 -10.42
C VAL A 83 -1.37 3.30 -9.03
N GLN A 84 -2.26 2.34 -8.87
CA GLN A 84 -2.84 2.00 -7.59
C GLN A 84 -2.26 0.68 -7.11
N VAL A 85 -1.68 0.70 -5.91
CA VAL A 85 -1.13 -0.50 -5.27
C VAL A 85 -2.04 -0.86 -4.10
N THR A 86 -2.61 -2.05 -4.15
CA THR A 86 -3.52 -2.53 -3.11
C THR A 86 -2.87 -3.68 -2.35
N ARG A 87 -2.92 -3.60 -1.05
CA ARG A 87 -2.41 -4.64 -0.15
C ARG A 87 -3.47 -5.73 0.09
N ALA A 88 -3.02 -6.85 0.61
CA ALA A 88 -3.91 -7.96 0.94
C ALA A 88 -5.00 -7.59 1.96
N ASP A 89 -4.75 -6.61 2.83
CA ASP A 89 -5.72 -6.11 3.81
C ASP A 89 -6.77 -5.16 3.23
N GLY A 90 -6.66 -4.82 1.94
CA GLY A 90 -7.56 -3.90 1.27
C GLY A 90 -7.10 -2.44 1.27
N SER A 91 -6.07 -2.10 2.02
CA SER A 91 -5.51 -0.75 1.97
C SER A 91 -4.81 -0.51 0.63
N SER A 92 -4.85 0.71 0.13
CA SER A 92 -4.26 1.05 -1.17
C SER A 92 -3.52 2.37 -1.13
N VAL A 93 -2.50 2.46 -1.97
CA VAL A 93 -1.73 3.68 -2.22
C VAL A 93 -1.86 4.01 -3.69
N GLU A 94 -2.15 5.26 -4.00
CA GLU A 94 -2.27 5.75 -5.37
C GLU A 94 -1.11 6.67 -5.70
N LEU A 95 -0.44 6.40 -6.81
CA LEU A 95 0.66 7.21 -7.34
C LEU A 95 0.23 7.81 -8.67
N ARG A 96 0.30 9.13 -8.77
CA ARG A 96 -0.02 9.86 -10.00
C ARG A 96 1.25 10.41 -10.64
N ALA A 97 1.41 10.19 -11.93
CA ALA A 97 2.57 10.70 -12.66
C ALA A 97 2.72 12.21 -12.54
N THR A 98 1.62 12.95 -12.60
CA THR A 98 1.62 14.40 -12.47
C THR A 98 2.19 14.88 -11.14
N ALA A 99 1.88 14.18 -10.05
CA ALA A 99 2.41 14.49 -8.73
C ALA A 99 3.91 14.18 -8.63
N VAL A 100 4.34 13.08 -9.25
CA VAL A 100 5.75 12.64 -9.21
C VAL A 100 6.63 13.54 -10.06
N HIS A 101 6.14 14.01 -11.20
CA HIS A 101 6.91 14.87 -12.11
C HIS A 101 7.24 16.23 -11.48
N GLY A 102 6.44 16.71 -10.56
CA GLY A 102 6.67 17.98 -9.87
C GLY A 102 7.72 17.91 -8.77
N LEU A 103 8.25 16.73 -8.46
CA LEU A 103 9.19 16.54 -7.37
C LEU A 103 10.64 16.65 -7.83
N ASP A 104 11.47 17.29 -7.01
CA ASP A 104 12.92 17.24 -7.15
C ASP A 104 13.48 15.91 -6.62
N ALA A 105 14.80 15.75 -6.65
CA ALA A 105 15.45 14.50 -6.18
C ALA A 105 15.15 14.21 -4.70
N ASP A 106 15.14 15.22 -3.86
CA ASP A 106 14.83 15.06 -2.44
C ASP A 106 13.37 14.68 -2.22
N GLY A 107 12.47 15.30 -2.98
CA GLY A 107 11.04 14.98 -2.94
C GLY A 107 10.77 13.55 -3.41
N VAL A 108 11.46 13.09 -4.43
CA VAL A 108 11.36 11.70 -4.90
C VAL A 108 11.85 10.73 -3.83
N ALA A 109 13.00 11.01 -3.21
CA ALA A 109 13.52 10.17 -2.14
C ALA A 109 12.58 10.11 -0.93
N ALA A 110 11.95 11.22 -0.58
CA ALA A 110 10.95 11.29 0.48
C ALA A 110 9.72 10.46 0.12
N LEU A 111 9.25 10.55 -1.12
CA LEU A 111 8.10 9.78 -1.60
C LEU A 111 8.38 8.28 -1.59
N VAL A 112 9.57 7.86 -2.02
CA VAL A 112 9.97 6.44 -1.97
C VAL A 112 9.90 5.92 -0.54
N ARG A 113 10.40 6.69 0.42
CA ARG A 113 10.37 6.29 1.84
C ARG A 113 8.93 6.23 2.37
N GLU A 114 8.13 7.22 2.06
CA GLU A 114 6.74 7.29 2.52
C GLU A 114 5.91 6.14 1.96
N VAL A 115 5.95 5.93 0.66
CA VAL A 115 5.21 4.85 0.00
C VAL A 115 5.74 3.49 0.45
N GLY A 116 7.05 3.33 0.53
CA GLY A 116 7.66 2.10 1.02
C GLY A 116 7.24 1.77 2.44
N ALA A 117 7.20 2.76 3.32
CA ALA A 117 6.71 2.59 4.69
C ALA A 117 5.24 2.20 4.71
N SER A 118 4.41 2.86 3.90
CA SER A 118 2.98 2.54 3.82
C SER A 118 2.73 1.13 3.31
N LEU A 119 3.52 0.65 2.37
CA LEU A 119 3.40 -0.71 1.83
C LEU A 119 4.00 -1.76 2.76
N ALA A 120 5.01 -1.40 3.54
CA ALA A 120 5.66 -2.29 4.51
C ALA A 120 4.90 -2.35 5.84
N GLU A 121 4.10 -1.34 6.14
CA GLU A 121 3.31 -1.34 7.36
C GLU A 121 2.35 -2.51 7.36
N ARG A 122 2.71 -3.51 8.15
CA ARG A 122 1.73 -4.51 8.55
C ARG A 122 0.71 -3.77 9.40
N PRO A 123 -0.61 -3.84 9.09
CA PRO A 123 -1.57 -3.34 10.03
C PRO A 123 -1.31 -4.08 11.33
N GLY A 124 -0.68 -3.39 12.25
CA GLY A 124 -0.62 -3.88 13.60
C GLY A 124 -2.06 -4.19 14.01
N PRO A 125 -2.28 -5.16 14.89
CA PRO A 125 -3.60 -5.35 15.45
C PRO A 125 -4.07 -3.96 15.80
N ALA A 126 -5.17 -3.56 15.18
CA ALA A 126 -5.71 -2.23 15.32
C ALA A 126 -5.47 -1.82 16.74
N ALA A 127 -4.58 -0.86 16.95
CA ALA A 127 -4.41 -0.31 18.24
C ALA A 127 -5.79 0.22 18.58
N LEU A 128 -6.57 -0.63 19.15
CA LEU A 128 -7.74 -0.21 19.86
C LEU A 128 -7.24 0.96 20.69
N PRO A 129 -7.80 2.15 20.50
CA PRO A 129 -7.47 3.20 21.41
C PRO A 129 -7.55 2.56 22.77
N ALA A 130 -6.42 2.45 23.43
CA ALA A 130 -6.43 1.91 24.75
C ALA A 130 -7.53 2.67 25.44
N GLU A 131 -8.67 2.07 25.51
CA GLU A 131 -9.72 2.53 26.38
C GLU A 131 -9.00 2.72 27.68
N GLY A 132 -8.55 3.95 27.85
CA GLY A 132 -7.77 4.28 28.99
C GLY A 132 -8.49 3.70 30.19
N GLY A 133 -7.82 2.74 30.70
CA GLY A 133 -8.42 1.79 31.58
C GLY A 133 -9.52 2.37 32.42
N ALA A 134 -10.60 1.69 32.32
CA ALA A 134 -11.59 1.94 33.30
C ALA A 134 -10.87 2.15 34.62
N GLN A 135 -10.76 3.36 35.02
CA GLN A 135 -10.25 3.69 36.28
C GLN A 135 -11.06 2.86 37.25
N PRO A 136 -10.53 1.85 37.86
CA PRO A 136 -11.29 1.26 38.93
C PRO A 136 -11.49 2.37 39.92
N ASP A 137 -12.67 2.85 39.98
CA ASP A 137 -13.01 3.77 41.00
C ASP A 137 -12.47 3.22 42.29
N GLY A 138 -11.48 3.92 42.77
CA GLY A 138 -10.93 3.56 44.03
C GLY A 138 -12.07 3.26 44.95
N ALA A 139 -11.98 2.09 45.47
CA ALA A 139 -12.97 1.67 46.44
C ALA A 139 -13.31 2.84 47.32
N HIS A 140 -14.50 3.23 47.23
CA HIS A 140 -14.99 4.23 48.10
C HIS A 140 -14.79 3.71 49.55
N PRO A 141 -13.94 4.31 50.31
CA PRO A 141 -13.80 3.86 51.68
C PRO A 141 -15.14 4.02 52.33
N GLY A 142 -15.74 2.91 52.58
CA GLY A 142 -16.98 2.92 53.29
C GLY A 142 -16.78 3.76 54.54
N ASN A 143 -17.52 4.77 54.61
CA ASN A 143 -17.52 5.56 55.79
C ASN A 143 -17.97 4.69 56.96
N ALA A 144 -17.02 4.26 57.71
CA ALA A 144 -17.37 3.61 58.97
C ALA A 144 -18.01 4.63 59.82
N GLN A 145 -19.27 4.56 59.93
CA GLN A 145 -20.01 5.37 60.85
C GLN A 145 -19.69 4.89 62.25
N PRO A 146 -18.99 5.62 63.03
CA PRO A 146 -18.79 5.23 64.37
C PRO A 146 -20.16 5.22 65.04
N GLY A 147 -20.57 4.09 65.50
CA GLY A 147 -21.74 4.00 66.22
C GLY A 147 -21.59 4.83 67.48
N ASN A 148 -22.41 5.76 67.57
CA ASN A 148 -22.43 6.54 68.74
C ASN A 148 -23.50 5.97 69.67
N GLU A 149 -23.12 5.68 70.81
CA GLU A 149 -24.08 5.27 71.81
C GLU A 149 -24.78 6.42 72.46
#